data_af9fda771223caea9f1d5c70c939ac48
#
_entry.id   af9fda771223caea9f1d5c70c939ac48
#
_cell.length_a   1.000
_cell.length_b   1.000
_cell.length_c   1.000
_cell.angle_alpha   90.00
_cell.angle_beta   90.00
_cell.angle_gamma   90.00
#
_symmetry.space_group_name_H-M   'P 1'
#
loop_
_entity.id
_entity.type
_entity.pdbx_description
1 polymer ?
#
loop_
_entity_poly.entity_id
_entity_poly.type
_entity_poly.pdbx_seq_one_letter_code
_entity_poly.pdbx_strand_id
1 'polypeptide(L)'
;SIQDNVESPWNNEMSDEVEEEIKTQEEEVIEKENIVQDLSEQEHQQDSEYEKEEPIDDTEAHASAYVSFPTAVKLAFKNYFNFSDRSSRSEYWFFVLFIFLLEIASFFLVTILPADTSAVITIVLYILYIIPSISVAVRRLHDIDMRGWWILIGVIPVIGWVFLLIMHCREGNIKENRFGVKTLGAN
;
A
#
# COMPACT_ATOMS: atom_id res chain seq x y z
N SER A 1 -39.63 83.49 -28.01
CA SER A 1 -38.58 82.71 -27.33
C SER A 1 -38.60 81.29 -27.86
N ILE A 2 -37.83 81.09 -28.86
CA ILE A 2 -37.56 79.77 -29.46
C ILE A 2 -36.43 79.15 -28.66
N GLN A 3 -36.69 78.06 -27.96
CA GLN A 3 -35.68 77.16 -27.45
C GLN A 3 -35.61 76.00 -28.43
N ASP A 4 -34.69 76.07 -29.35
CA ASP A 4 -34.30 74.95 -30.20
C ASP A 4 -33.47 73.99 -29.35
N ASN A 5 -34.09 72.87 -29.00
CA ASN A 5 -33.44 71.74 -28.41
C ASN A 5 -32.69 71.00 -29.52
N VAL A 6 -31.41 71.34 -29.73
CA VAL A 6 -30.54 70.64 -30.67
C VAL A 6 -30.01 69.41 -29.96
N GLU A 7 -30.71 68.30 -29.99
CA GLU A 7 -30.18 66.99 -29.68
C GLU A 7 -29.14 66.64 -30.75
N SER A 8 -27.89 66.61 -30.38
CA SER A 8 -26.81 66.24 -31.31
C SER A 8 -26.83 64.74 -31.56
N PRO A 9 -26.72 64.26 -32.80
CA PRO A 9 -26.70 62.84 -33.11
C PRO A 9 -25.62 62.05 -32.41
N TRP A 10 -24.57 62.67 -32.00
CA TRP A 10 -23.39 62.09 -31.32
C TRP A 10 -23.67 61.59 -29.89
N ASN A 11 -24.70 62.11 -29.22
CA ASN A 11 -25.02 61.68 -27.85
C ASN A 11 -25.75 60.32 -27.81
N ASN A 12 -26.45 59.96 -28.87
CA ASN A 12 -27.16 58.68 -28.94
C ASN A 12 -26.19 57.55 -29.31
N GLU A 13 -25.28 57.75 -30.26
CA GLU A 13 -24.30 56.71 -30.64
C GLU A 13 -23.34 56.35 -29.49
N MET A 14 -22.89 57.35 -28.72
CA MET A 14 -22.00 57.16 -27.60
C MET A 14 -22.71 56.50 -26.39
N SER A 15 -24.01 56.67 -26.21
CA SER A 15 -24.79 55.99 -25.18
C SER A 15 -25.02 54.52 -25.50
N ASP A 16 -25.24 54.19 -26.78
CA ASP A 16 -25.48 52.80 -27.22
C ASP A 16 -24.20 51.95 -27.15
N GLU A 17 -23.06 52.51 -27.50
CA GLU A 17 -21.75 51.85 -27.33
C GLU A 17 -21.39 51.58 -25.85
N VAL A 18 -21.70 52.51 -24.96
CA VAL A 18 -21.45 52.32 -23.50
C VAL A 18 -22.42 51.30 -22.90
N GLU A 19 -23.70 51.25 -23.34
CA GLU A 19 -24.64 50.22 -22.88
C GLU A 19 -24.28 48.83 -23.37
N GLU A 20 -23.68 48.69 -24.55
CA GLU A 20 -23.21 47.42 -25.08
C GLU A 20 -21.97 46.94 -24.37
N GLU A 21 -21.02 47.84 -24.04
CA GLU A 21 -19.88 47.49 -23.19
C GLU A 21 -20.26 47.05 -21.76
N ILE A 22 -21.24 47.74 -21.16
CA ILE A 22 -21.74 47.37 -19.82
C ILE A 22 -22.41 45.99 -19.84
N LYS A 23 -23.23 45.71 -20.84
CA LYS A 23 -23.86 44.41 -20.99
C LYS A 23 -22.84 43.27 -21.15
N THR A 24 -21.81 43.50 -21.95
CA THR A 24 -20.72 42.55 -22.18
C THR A 24 -19.95 42.26 -20.89
N GLN A 25 -19.69 43.30 -20.08
CA GLN A 25 -19.02 43.15 -18.78
C GLN A 25 -19.91 42.45 -17.75
N GLU A 26 -21.21 42.72 -17.74
CA GLU A 26 -22.17 42.03 -16.87
C GLU A 26 -22.25 40.52 -17.20
N GLU A 27 -22.29 40.16 -18.49
CA GLU A 27 -22.28 38.77 -18.94
C GLU A 27 -21.00 38.04 -18.53
N GLU A 28 -19.81 38.69 -18.68
CA GLU A 28 -18.54 38.11 -18.20
C GLU A 28 -18.50 37.91 -16.69
N VAL A 29 -19.10 38.81 -15.92
CA VAL A 29 -19.16 38.69 -14.46
C VAL A 29 -20.05 37.54 -14.05
N ILE A 30 -21.20 37.41 -14.67
CA ILE A 30 -22.17 36.33 -14.43
C ILE A 30 -21.55 34.96 -14.80
N GLU A 31 -20.83 34.88 -15.91
CA GLU A 31 -20.14 33.64 -16.31
C GLU A 31 -19.05 33.24 -15.30
N LYS A 32 -18.26 34.21 -14.81
CA LYS A 32 -17.27 33.97 -13.79
C LYS A 32 -17.87 33.54 -12.44
N GLU A 33 -18.97 34.14 -12.03
CA GLU A 33 -19.69 33.74 -10.80
C GLU A 33 -20.26 32.30 -10.93
N ASN A 34 -20.81 31.94 -12.07
CA ASN A 34 -21.31 30.59 -12.33
C ASN A 34 -20.20 29.55 -12.30
N ILE A 35 -19.02 29.86 -12.88
CA ILE A 35 -17.85 28.96 -12.83
C ILE A 35 -17.35 28.77 -11.38
N VAL A 36 -17.30 29.85 -10.58
CA VAL A 36 -16.90 29.75 -9.17
C VAL A 36 -17.89 28.92 -8.36
N GLN A 37 -19.19 29.05 -8.67
CA GLN A 37 -20.21 28.28 -7.99
C GLN A 37 -20.15 26.79 -8.34
N ASP A 38 -19.94 26.45 -9.61
CA ASP A 38 -19.77 25.06 -10.06
C ASP A 38 -18.52 24.41 -9.44
N LEU A 39 -17.41 25.13 -9.34
CA LEU A 39 -16.19 24.67 -8.68
C LEU A 39 -16.41 24.44 -7.17
N SER A 40 -17.15 25.31 -6.51
CA SER A 40 -17.46 25.17 -5.08
C SER A 40 -18.40 24.00 -4.80
N GLU A 41 -19.33 23.69 -5.71
CA GLU A 41 -20.19 22.51 -5.62
C GLU A 41 -19.41 21.21 -5.87
N GLN A 42 -18.44 21.23 -6.79
CA GLN A 42 -17.57 20.09 -7.04
C GLN A 42 -16.63 19.81 -5.86
N GLU A 43 -16.05 20.83 -5.23
CA GLU A 43 -15.27 20.67 -4.00
C GLU A 43 -16.13 20.11 -2.85
N HIS A 44 -17.36 20.60 -2.70
CA HIS A 44 -18.27 20.10 -1.64
C HIS A 44 -18.76 18.67 -1.89
N GLN A 45 -18.92 18.26 -3.16
CA GLN A 45 -19.21 16.88 -3.52
C GLN A 45 -18.02 15.96 -3.28
N GLN A 46 -16.82 16.43 -3.58
CA GLN A 46 -15.60 15.67 -3.37
C GLN A 46 -15.33 15.45 -1.85
N ASP A 47 -15.52 16.50 -1.04
CA ASP A 47 -15.42 16.39 0.42
C ASP A 47 -16.50 15.47 1.02
N SER A 48 -17.72 15.48 0.47
CA SER A 48 -18.82 14.61 0.91
C SER A 48 -18.62 13.13 0.52
N GLU A 49 -17.84 12.85 -0.51
CA GLU A 49 -17.49 11.49 -0.94
C GLU A 49 -16.38 10.92 -0.05
N TYR A 50 -15.42 11.77 0.40
CA TYR A 50 -14.42 11.39 1.41
C TYR A 50 -15.03 11.14 2.80
N GLU A 51 -16.14 11.82 3.15
CA GLU A 51 -16.80 11.64 4.46
C GLU A 51 -17.72 10.39 4.50
N LYS A 52 -17.99 9.78 3.35
CA LYS A 52 -18.73 8.50 3.24
C LYS A 52 -17.87 7.26 3.28
N GLU A 53 -16.55 7.38 3.32
CA GLU A 53 -15.73 6.26 3.72
C GLU A 53 -16.02 6.03 5.22
N GLU A 54 -16.85 5.04 5.51
CA GLU A 54 -17.06 4.55 6.87
C GLU A 54 -15.69 4.40 7.54
N PRO A 55 -15.51 4.88 8.79
CA PRO A 55 -14.25 4.72 9.48
C PRO A 55 -13.93 3.22 9.47
N ILE A 56 -12.88 2.84 8.73
CA ILE A 56 -12.37 1.48 8.73
C ILE A 56 -12.12 1.18 10.21
N ASP A 57 -12.93 0.29 10.78
CA ASP A 57 -12.75 -0.12 12.17
C ASP A 57 -11.32 -0.66 12.26
N ASP A 58 -10.44 0.12 12.90
CA ASP A 58 -9.03 -0.24 13.08
C ASP A 58 -8.90 -1.64 13.71
N THR A 59 -9.93 -2.07 14.44
CA THR A 59 -10.04 -3.41 15.03
C THR A 59 -10.17 -4.50 13.95
N GLU A 60 -10.95 -4.27 12.88
CA GLU A 60 -11.07 -5.21 11.75
C GLU A 60 -9.81 -5.21 10.88
N ALA A 61 -9.20 -4.04 10.66
CA ALA A 61 -7.94 -3.94 9.93
C ALA A 61 -6.79 -4.66 10.66
N HIS A 62 -6.76 -4.59 11.99
CA HIS A 62 -5.80 -5.32 12.82
C HIS A 62 -6.10 -6.81 12.90
N ALA A 63 -7.36 -7.22 13.01
CA ALA A 63 -7.78 -8.63 13.00
C ALA A 63 -7.46 -9.31 11.67
N SER A 64 -7.65 -8.62 10.56
CA SER A 64 -7.33 -9.05 9.19
C SER A 64 -5.82 -9.21 8.92
N ALA A 65 -4.96 -8.59 9.72
CA ALA A 65 -3.50 -8.69 9.58
C ALA A 65 -2.90 -9.96 10.23
N TYR A 66 -3.69 -10.71 11.00
CA TYR A 66 -3.24 -11.91 11.70
C TYR A 66 -3.49 -13.16 10.86
N VAL A 67 -2.41 -13.87 10.56
CA VAL A 67 -2.44 -15.15 9.84
C VAL A 67 -2.27 -16.30 10.85
N SER A 68 -3.13 -17.32 10.80
CA SER A 68 -2.97 -18.50 11.65
C SER A 68 -1.77 -19.36 11.23
N PHE A 69 -1.26 -20.19 12.14
CA PHE A 69 -0.12 -21.06 11.87
C PHE A 69 -0.28 -21.94 10.61
N PRO A 70 -1.39 -22.70 10.42
CA PRO A 70 -1.56 -23.51 9.22
C PRO A 70 -1.61 -22.68 7.94
N THR A 71 -2.27 -21.51 8.01
CA THR A 71 -2.37 -20.59 6.88
C THR A 71 -1.02 -20.00 6.52
N ALA A 72 -0.18 -19.64 7.49
CA ALA A 72 1.17 -19.13 7.26
C ALA A 72 2.03 -20.14 6.51
N VAL A 73 2.00 -21.42 6.93
CA VAL A 73 2.73 -22.50 6.26
C VAL A 73 2.21 -22.68 4.82
N LYS A 74 0.89 -22.71 4.64
CA LYS A 74 0.27 -22.82 3.31
C LYS A 74 0.65 -21.67 2.40
N LEU A 75 0.64 -20.43 2.90
CA LEU A 75 1.03 -19.23 2.15
C LEU A 75 2.50 -19.24 1.77
N ALA A 76 3.40 -19.68 2.65
CA ALA A 76 4.80 -19.80 2.35
C ALA A 76 5.06 -20.77 1.18
N PHE A 77 4.42 -21.93 1.17
CA PHE A 77 4.55 -22.88 0.07
C PHE A 77 3.77 -22.46 -1.19
N LYS A 78 2.61 -21.81 -1.05
CA LYS A 78 1.87 -21.23 -2.20
C LYS A 78 2.72 -20.19 -2.92
N ASN A 79 3.44 -19.37 -2.18
CA ASN A 79 4.30 -18.30 -2.68
C ASN A 79 5.77 -18.71 -2.75
N TYR A 80 6.06 -19.95 -3.07
CA TYR A 80 7.38 -20.57 -3.04
C TYR A 80 8.46 -19.74 -3.76
N PHE A 81 8.15 -19.25 -4.97
CA PHE A 81 9.02 -18.41 -5.82
C PHE A 81 8.57 -16.96 -5.90
N ASN A 82 7.65 -16.53 -5.06
CA ASN A 82 7.17 -15.17 -5.09
C ASN A 82 8.02 -14.28 -4.17
N PHE A 83 8.86 -13.47 -4.77
CA PHE A 83 9.75 -12.53 -4.09
C PHE A 83 9.29 -11.07 -4.20
N SER A 84 8.11 -10.81 -4.76
CA SER A 84 7.66 -9.45 -5.09
C SER A 84 6.68 -8.87 -4.09
N ASP A 85 5.80 -9.70 -3.51
CA ASP A 85 4.73 -9.28 -2.62
C ASP A 85 5.24 -8.93 -1.21
N ARG A 86 4.29 -8.67 -0.31
CA ARG A 86 4.54 -8.38 1.11
C ARG A 86 4.10 -9.58 1.96
N SER A 87 4.73 -9.76 3.12
CA SER A 87 4.38 -10.80 4.10
C SER A 87 4.20 -10.19 5.49
N SER A 88 3.12 -10.58 6.19
CA SER A 88 2.85 -10.09 7.54
C SER A 88 3.84 -10.67 8.57
N ARG A 89 3.91 -10.03 9.77
CA ARG A 89 4.70 -10.56 10.89
C ARG A 89 4.28 -11.98 11.28
N SER A 90 2.97 -12.22 11.37
CA SER A 90 2.43 -13.53 11.73
C SER A 90 2.80 -14.60 10.70
N GLU A 91 2.71 -14.30 9.40
CA GLU A 91 3.12 -15.24 8.34
C GLU A 91 4.60 -15.61 8.49
N TYR A 92 5.48 -14.62 8.64
CA TYR A 92 6.91 -14.84 8.79
C TYR A 92 7.25 -15.67 10.05
N TRP A 93 6.78 -15.25 11.22
CA TRP A 93 7.16 -15.90 12.48
C TRP A 93 6.55 -17.29 12.64
N PHE A 94 5.34 -17.54 12.14
CA PHE A 94 4.78 -18.89 12.14
C PHE A 94 5.49 -19.81 11.16
N PHE A 95 5.98 -19.29 10.03
CA PHE A 95 6.79 -20.08 9.13
C PHE A 95 8.17 -20.40 9.73
N VAL A 96 8.80 -19.45 10.40
CA VAL A 96 10.04 -19.67 11.17
C VAL A 96 9.82 -20.74 12.25
N LEU A 97 8.70 -20.66 12.98
CA LEU A 97 8.35 -21.68 13.96
C LEU A 97 8.18 -23.06 13.31
N PHE A 98 7.53 -23.12 12.15
CA PHE A 98 7.38 -24.38 11.39
C PHE A 98 8.73 -24.98 11.03
N ILE A 99 9.67 -24.18 10.51
CA ILE A 99 11.03 -24.65 10.21
C ILE A 99 11.75 -25.11 11.47
N PHE A 100 11.64 -24.38 12.57
CA PHE A 100 12.24 -24.78 13.84
C PHE A 100 11.72 -26.14 14.35
N LEU A 101 10.40 -26.39 14.21
CA LEU A 101 9.82 -27.70 14.56
C LEU A 101 10.31 -28.81 13.63
N LEU A 102 10.49 -28.52 12.33
CA LEU A 102 11.07 -29.47 11.37
C LEU A 102 12.53 -29.80 11.73
N GLU A 103 13.33 -28.82 12.13
CA GLU A 103 14.71 -29.04 12.55
C GLU A 103 14.80 -29.93 13.81
N ILE A 104 13.92 -29.70 14.80
CA ILE A 104 13.81 -30.58 15.97
C ILE A 104 13.44 -32.00 15.55
N ALA A 105 12.43 -32.17 14.68
CA ALA A 105 12.05 -33.47 14.19
C ALA A 105 13.18 -34.16 13.43
N SER A 106 13.90 -33.43 12.58
CA SER A 106 15.09 -33.92 11.87
C SER A 106 16.19 -34.38 12.82
N PHE A 107 16.43 -33.63 13.89
CA PHE A 107 17.40 -34.01 14.91
C PHE A 107 17.09 -35.37 15.56
N PHE A 108 15.82 -35.60 15.93
CA PHE A 108 15.41 -36.90 16.44
C PHE A 108 15.50 -38.01 15.39
N LEU A 109 15.17 -37.69 14.13
CA LEU A 109 15.23 -38.66 13.03
C LEU A 109 16.67 -39.18 12.81
N VAL A 110 17.65 -38.27 12.87
CA VAL A 110 19.09 -38.62 12.75
C VAL A 110 19.55 -39.60 13.86
N THR A 111 18.96 -39.53 15.06
CA THR A 111 19.32 -40.44 16.16
C THR A 111 18.73 -41.83 16.03
N ILE A 112 17.64 -42.01 15.25
CA ILE A 112 16.92 -43.27 15.13
C ILE A 112 17.30 -44.04 13.85
N LEU A 113 17.55 -43.29 12.73
CA LEU A 113 17.82 -43.90 11.43
C LEU A 113 19.34 -44.09 11.19
N PRO A 114 19.71 -45.05 10.30
CA PRO A 114 21.07 -45.14 9.79
C PRO A 114 21.56 -43.82 9.20
N ALA A 115 22.85 -43.52 9.39
CA ALA A 115 23.44 -42.23 9.02
C ALA A 115 23.23 -41.86 7.57
N ASP A 116 23.36 -42.81 6.64
CA ASP A 116 23.17 -42.54 5.21
C ASP A 116 21.72 -42.13 4.87
N THR A 117 20.76 -42.84 5.48
CA THR A 117 19.32 -42.57 5.26
C THR A 117 18.92 -41.21 5.87
N SER A 118 19.36 -40.93 7.11
CA SER A 118 19.05 -39.68 7.78
C SER A 118 19.67 -38.46 7.08
N ALA A 119 20.90 -38.61 6.57
CA ALA A 119 21.55 -37.54 5.81
C ALA A 119 20.80 -37.18 4.53
N VAL A 120 20.36 -38.18 3.77
CA VAL A 120 19.56 -37.95 2.54
C VAL A 120 18.24 -37.23 2.85
N ILE A 121 17.51 -37.70 3.87
CA ILE A 121 16.24 -37.06 4.27
C ILE A 121 16.47 -35.60 4.69
N THR A 122 17.46 -35.35 5.51
CA THR A 122 17.78 -33.99 5.98
C THR A 122 18.14 -33.05 4.82
N ILE A 123 18.96 -33.52 3.87
CA ILE A 123 19.31 -32.71 2.67
C ILE A 123 18.07 -32.41 1.83
N VAL A 124 17.19 -33.40 1.61
CA VAL A 124 15.96 -33.19 0.83
C VAL A 124 15.04 -32.18 1.51
N LEU A 125 14.83 -32.30 2.83
CA LEU A 125 14.04 -31.34 3.59
C LEU A 125 14.65 -29.93 3.51
N TYR A 126 15.97 -29.81 3.67
CA TYR A 126 16.66 -28.52 3.59
C TYR A 126 16.45 -27.85 2.23
N ILE A 127 16.60 -28.58 1.12
CA ILE A 127 16.37 -28.07 -0.23
C ILE A 127 14.89 -27.64 -0.40
N LEU A 128 13.95 -28.40 0.20
CA LEU A 128 12.52 -28.12 0.08
C LEU A 128 12.10 -26.81 0.76
N TYR A 129 12.69 -26.47 1.92
CA TYR A 129 12.26 -25.29 2.66
C TYR A 129 13.17 -24.05 2.49
N ILE A 130 14.40 -24.18 1.95
CA ILE A 130 15.33 -23.04 1.82
C ILE A 130 14.76 -21.92 0.93
N ILE A 131 14.15 -22.27 -0.18
CA ILE A 131 13.59 -21.29 -1.13
C ILE A 131 12.39 -20.56 -0.53
N PRO A 132 11.35 -21.22 0.03
CA PRO A 132 10.25 -20.51 0.66
C PRO A 132 10.69 -19.72 1.89
N SER A 133 11.73 -20.13 2.61
CA SER A 133 12.30 -19.35 3.72
C SER A 133 12.85 -18.00 3.24
N ILE A 134 13.62 -18.03 2.14
CA ILE A 134 14.12 -16.79 1.53
C ILE A 134 12.97 -15.95 0.99
N SER A 135 12.00 -16.56 0.31
CA SER A 135 10.83 -15.87 -0.24
C SER A 135 10.04 -15.14 0.84
N VAL A 136 9.68 -15.81 1.94
CA VAL A 136 8.96 -15.20 3.07
C VAL A 136 9.78 -14.08 3.71
N ALA A 137 11.10 -14.26 3.90
CA ALA A 137 11.99 -13.27 4.49
C ALA A 137 12.10 -12.02 3.60
N VAL A 138 12.26 -12.18 2.29
CA VAL A 138 12.27 -11.05 1.33
C VAL A 138 10.94 -10.30 1.36
N ARG A 139 9.81 -11.00 1.28
CA ARG A 139 8.48 -10.40 1.36
C ARG A 139 8.23 -9.68 2.68
N ARG A 140 8.84 -10.17 3.77
CA ARG A 140 8.79 -9.48 5.06
C ARG A 140 9.61 -8.18 5.07
N LEU A 141 10.76 -8.13 4.42
CA LEU A 141 11.51 -6.88 4.22
C LEU A 141 10.73 -5.88 3.35
N HIS A 142 10.02 -6.35 2.34
CA HIS A 142 9.13 -5.53 1.52
C HIS A 142 7.99 -4.92 2.34
N ASP A 143 7.48 -5.61 3.34
CA ASP A 143 6.41 -5.12 4.21
C ASP A 143 6.81 -3.88 5.04
N ILE A 144 8.09 -3.71 5.33
CA ILE A 144 8.68 -2.54 5.98
C ILE A 144 9.34 -1.55 4.99
N ASP A 145 8.99 -1.65 3.71
CA ASP A 145 9.51 -0.83 2.59
C ASP A 145 11.03 -0.96 2.39
N MET A 146 11.63 -2.07 2.77
CA MET A 146 13.03 -2.38 2.51
C MET A 146 13.17 -3.28 1.28
N ARG A 147 14.26 -3.09 0.52
CA ARG A 147 14.55 -3.94 -0.64
C ARG A 147 15.01 -5.33 -0.18
N GLY A 148 14.61 -6.39 -0.89
CA GLY A 148 14.97 -7.78 -0.58
C GLY A 148 16.48 -8.06 -0.48
N TRP A 149 17.32 -7.26 -1.14
CA TRP A 149 18.77 -7.37 -1.07
C TRP A 149 19.36 -7.26 0.35
N TRP A 150 18.63 -6.62 1.27
CA TRP A 150 19.04 -6.54 2.66
C TRP A 150 19.14 -7.91 3.34
N ILE A 151 18.55 -8.97 2.78
CA ILE A 151 18.73 -10.33 3.29
C ILE A 151 20.20 -10.79 3.25
N LEU A 152 20.98 -10.26 2.29
CA LEU A 152 22.40 -10.62 2.14
C LEU A 152 23.26 -10.16 3.32
N ILE A 153 22.79 -9.21 4.13
CA ILE A 153 23.48 -8.82 5.36
C ILE A 153 23.59 -10.00 6.33
N GLY A 154 22.70 -10.99 6.22
CA GLY A 154 22.73 -12.23 6.98
C GLY A 154 24.01 -13.07 6.76
N VAL A 155 24.77 -12.80 5.69
CA VAL A 155 26.09 -13.41 5.45
C VAL A 155 27.11 -12.97 6.51
N ILE A 156 26.91 -11.78 7.12
CA ILE A 156 27.75 -11.29 8.22
C ILE A 156 27.25 -11.94 9.52
N PRO A 157 28.00 -12.88 10.11
CA PRO A 157 27.51 -13.56 11.31
C PRO A 157 27.36 -12.56 12.46
N VAL A 158 26.41 -12.85 13.34
CA VAL A 158 26.01 -12.07 14.51
C VAL A 158 25.42 -10.71 14.16
N ILE A 159 26.18 -9.79 13.56
CA ILE A 159 25.72 -8.42 13.26
C ILE A 159 24.58 -8.47 12.26
N GLY A 160 24.73 -9.21 11.18
CA GLY A 160 23.69 -9.35 10.15
C GLY A 160 22.46 -10.05 10.69
N TRP A 161 22.62 -11.08 11.51
CA TRP A 161 21.50 -11.80 12.11
C TRP A 161 20.71 -10.94 13.09
N VAL A 162 21.39 -10.18 13.96
CA VAL A 162 20.73 -9.24 14.88
C VAL A 162 20.01 -8.14 14.11
N PHE A 163 20.64 -7.60 13.07
CA PHE A 163 20.02 -6.59 12.22
C PHE A 163 18.74 -7.14 11.54
N LEU A 164 18.81 -8.30 10.91
CA LEU A 164 17.66 -8.93 10.27
C LEU A 164 16.56 -9.25 11.28
N LEU A 165 16.92 -9.77 12.47
CA LEU A 165 15.98 -10.04 13.55
C LEU A 165 15.18 -8.77 13.91
N ILE A 166 15.89 -7.65 14.13
CA ILE A 166 15.25 -6.36 14.44
C ILE A 166 14.33 -5.93 13.30
N MET A 167 14.76 -6.04 12.05
CA MET A 167 13.95 -5.65 10.89
C MET A 167 12.70 -6.52 10.74
N HIS A 168 12.78 -7.81 10.97
CA HIS A 168 11.63 -8.72 10.91
C HIS A 168 10.64 -8.53 12.07
N CYS A 169 11.10 -7.98 13.22
CA CYS A 169 10.23 -7.62 14.35
C CYS A 169 9.49 -6.28 14.17
N ARG A 170 9.97 -5.36 13.31
CA ARG A 170 9.36 -4.04 13.09
C ARG A 170 7.93 -4.16 12.59
N GLU A 171 7.11 -3.14 12.83
CA GLU A 171 5.78 -3.04 12.21
C GLU A 171 5.89 -2.83 10.70
N GLY A 172 5.05 -3.55 9.95
CA GLY A 172 4.89 -3.32 8.52
C GLY A 172 4.09 -2.05 8.23
N ASN A 173 4.29 -1.49 7.06
CA ASN A 173 3.53 -0.31 6.63
C ASN A 173 2.05 -0.67 6.50
N ILE A 174 1.17 0.13 7.11
CA ILE A 174 -0.28 -0.05 7.03
C ILE A 174 -0.74 0.30 5.61
N LYS A 175 -0.23 1.41 5.06
CA LYS A 175 -0.55 1.90 3.73
C LYS A 175 0.19 1.10 2.65
N GLU A 176 -0.27 1.26 1.42
CA GLU A 176 0.44 0.81 0.24
C GLU A 176 1.87 1.37 0.22
N ASN A 177 2.82 0.55 -0.17
CA ASN A 177 4.20 0.95 -0.38
C ASN A 177 4.65 0.54 -1.79
N ARG A 178 5.91 0.79 -2.16
CA ARG A 178 6.44 0.45 -3.50
C ARG A 178 6.34 -1.03 -3.90
N PHE A 179 6.02 -1.92 -2.96
CA PHE A 179 5.82 -3.36 -3.18
C PHE A 179 4.34 -3.74 -3.17
N GLY A 180 3.44 -2.76 -3.21
CA GLY A 180 2.00 -2.94 -3.31
C GLY A 180 1.26 -2.87 -1.98
N VAL A 181 -0.02 -3.23 -2.05
CA VAL A 181 -0.94 -3.25 -0.90
C VAL A 181 -0.50 -4.34 0.07
N LYS A 182 -0.74 -4.15 1.35
CA LYS A 182 -0.53 -5.20 2.35
C LYS A 182 -1.44 -6.38 2.03
N THR A 183 -0.85 -7.51 1.64
CA THR A 183 -1.60 -8.75 1.45
C THR A 183 -2.05 -9.25 2.82
N LEU A 184 -3.26 -8.85 3.19
CA LEU A 184 -4.02 -9.49 4.25
C LEU A 184 -4.27 -10.92 3.74
N GLY A 185 -3.93 -11.93 4.52
CA GLY A 185 -3.96 -13.32 4.10
C GLY A 185 -5.19 -13.61 3.25
N ALA A 186 -5.01 -13.64 1.94
CA ALA A 186 -6.11 -13.87 1.00
C ALA A 186 -6.67 -15.26 1.26
N ASN A 187 -7.96 -15.29 1.53
CA ASN A 187 -8.79 -16.51 1.70
C ASN A 187 -8.66 -17.45 0.49
#